data_b49681b87def7d5e30709e7262d80a4a
#
_entry.id   b49681b87def7d5e30709e7262d80a4a
#
_cell.length_a   1.000
_cell.length_b   1.000
_cell.length_c   1.000
_cell.angle_alpha   90.00
_cell.angle_beta   90.00
_cell.angle_gamma   90.00
#
_symmetry.space_group_name_H-M   'P 1'
#
loop_
_entity.id
_entity.type
_entity.pdbx_description
1 polymer ?
#
loop_
_entity_poly.entity_id
_entity_poly.type
_entity_poly.pdbx_seq_one_letter_code
_entity_poly.pdbx_strand_id
1 'polypeptide(L)'
;MKQFKIAAAVLLVIGISACSSLKLTQTDFAWPVESVLKIDGKGNVTDNRFSYTVNVKPLFFEETQDSLSYTSKELRMIRDAKGYYYATAAGFKNVYIFQVNDGAFTLSEKVMLDEKGMNAPVMNQRPPYVELINGANKYLLNNEGLKK
;
A
#
# COMPACT_ATOMS: atom_id res chain seq x y z
N MET A 1 32.58 -37.01 -45.04
CA MET A 1 31.23 -36.47 -44.90
C MET A 1 30.59 -36.69 -43.52
N LYS A 2 30.93 -37.69 -42.73
CA LYS A 2 30.40 -37.90 -41.38
C LYS A 2 30.93 -36.92 -40.32
N GLN A 3 32.16 -36.46 -40.49
CA GLN A 3 32.80 -35.50 -39.56
C GLN A 3 32.19 -34.09 -39.65
N PHE A 4 31.71 -33.69 -40.81
CA PHE A 4 31.11 -32.35 -41.02
C PHE A 4 29.72 -32.20 -40.37
N LYS A 5 28.96 -33.28 -40.20
CA LYS A 5 27.64 -33.28 -39.58
C LYS A 5 27.72 -33.16 -38.05
N ILE A 6 28.79 -33.61 -37.42
CA ILE A 6 29.00 -33.54 -35.97
C ILE A 6 29.41 -32.11 -35.57
N ALA A 7 30.24 -31.44 -36.38
CA ALA A 7 30.63 -30.05 -36.12
C ALA A 7 29.45 -29.06 -36.20
N ALA A 8 28.52 -29.30 -37.15
CA ALA A 8 27.32 -28.47 -37.27
C ALA A 8 26.33 -28.65 -36.09
N ALA A 9 26.25 -29.86 -35.53
CA ALA A 9 25.38 -30.15 -34.39
C ALA A 9 25.92 -29.54 -33.06
N VAL A 10 27.25 -29.46 -32.90
CA VAL A 10 27.90 -28.87 -31.73
C VAL A 10 27.76 -27.32 -31.73
N LEU A 11 27.79 -26.69 -32.93
CA LEU A 11 27.60 -25.24 -33.05
C LEU A 11 26.16 -24.79 -32.73
N LEU A 12 25.15 -25.66 -32.89
CA LEU A 12 23.76 -25.32 -32.64
C LEU A 12 23.39 -25.33 -31.14
N VAL A 13 24.18 -26.02 -30.31
CA VAL A 13 23.90 -26.16 -28.87
C VAL A 13 24.43 -24.96 -28.04
N ILE A 14 25.37 -24.16 -28.58
CA ILE A 14 26.01 -23.04 -27.88
C ILE A 14 25.16 -21.76 -27.95
N GLY A 15 24.10 -21.72 -28.74
CA GLY A 15 23.29 -20.52 -29.00
C GLY A 15 22.14 -20.25 -28.01
N ILE A 16 21.92 -21.06 -26.96
CA ILE A 16 20.71 -20.95 -26.14
C ILE A 16 20.94 -20.37 -24.72
N SER A 17 22.09 -19.84 -24.40
CA SER A 17 22.40 -19.39 -23.07
C SER A 17 22.73 -17.89 -22.96
N ALA A 18 21.81 -17.02 -23.34
CA ALA A 18 21.92 -15.60 -23.01
C ALA A 18 20.55 -14.87 -22.99
N CYS A 19 19.57 -15.42 -22.29
CA CYS A 19 18.47 -14.60 -21.78
C CYS A 19 18.65 -14.48 -20.27
N SER A 20 19.68 -13.78 -19.83
CA SER A 20 19.68 -13.22 -18.49
C SER A 20 18.69 -12.06 -18.51
N SER A 21 17.46 -12.28 -18.04
CA SER A 21 16.50 -11.22 -17.86
C SER A 21 17.09 -10.24 -16.83
N LEU A 22 17.45 -9.04 -17.28
CA LEU A 22 17.83 -7.95 -16.39
C LEU A 22 16.64 -7.67 -15.46
N LYS A 23 16.80 -8.02 -14.18
CA LYS A 23 15.77 -7.80 -13.17
C LYS A 23 16.21 -6.66 -12.27
N LEU A 24 15.47 -5.55 -12.32
CA LEU A 24 15.63 -4.44 -11.39
C LEU A 24 14.68 -4.65 -10.21
N THR A 25 15.23 -4.61 -9.01
CA THR A 25 14.44 -4.71 -7.78
C THR A 25 14.15 -3.31 -7.25
N GLN A 26 12.88 -3.01 -7.02
CA GLN A 26 12.49 -1.76 -6.40
C GLN A 26 12.94 -1.76 -4.94
N THR A 27 13.56 -0.67 -4.50
CA THR A 27 13.93 -0.49 -3.09
C THR A 27 12.69 -0.08 -2.30
N ASP A 28 12.42 -0.79 -1.21
CA ASP A 28 11.39 -0.39 -0.26
C ASP A 28 11.78 0.87 0.50
N PHE A 29 10.83 1.79 0.66
CA PHE A 29 11.01 3.03 1.38
C PHE A 29 9.76 3.41 2.17
N ALA A 30 9.95 4.04 3.32
CA ALA A 30 8.86 4.64 4.07
C ALA A 30 8.57 6.07 3.59
N TRP A 31 7.32 6.48 3.65
CA TRP A 31 6.97 7.87 3.42
C TRP A 31 7.33 8.70 4.66
N PRO A 32 8.06 9.80 4.50
CA PRO A 32 8.53 10.60 5.63
C PRO A 32 7.37 11.27 6.40
N VAL A 33 6.29 11.58 5.70
CA VAL A 33 5.06 12.17 6.23
C VAL A 33 3.83 11.50 5.62
N GLU A 34 2.72 11.53 6.35
CA GLU A 34 1.45 11.04 5.82
C GLU A 34 0.96 11.89 4.63
N SER A 35 0.19 11.26 3.76
CA SER A 35 -0.59 11.94 2.74
C SER A 35 -1.99 12.22 3.29
N VAL A 36 -2.42 13.48 3.24
CA VAL A 36 -3.82 13.87 3.49
C VAL A 36 -4.46 14.15 2.15
N LEU A 37 -5.30 13.23 1.71
CA LEU A 37 -5.81 13.17 0.35
C LEU A 37 -7.29 13.58 0.31
N LYS A 38 -7.61 14.62 -0.44
CA LYS A 38 -8.99 15.01 -0.70
C LYS A 38 -9.66 14.02 -1.63
N ILE A 39 -10.91 13.68 -1.32
CA ILE A 39 -11.70 12.75 -2.11
C ILE A 39 -12.51 13.55 -3.13
N ASP A 40 -12.42 13.19 -4.40
CA ASP A 40 -13.19 13.83 -5.47
C ASP A 40 -14.66 13.39 -5.47
N GLY A 41 -15.49 14.04 -6.30
CA GLY A 41 -16.92 13.71 -6.43
C GLY A 41 -17.22 12.31 -6.93
N LYS A 42 -16.22 11.59 -7.45
CA LYS A 42 -16.32 10.19 -7.90
C LYS A 42 -15.83 9.20 -6.85
N GLY A 43 -15.33 9.68 -5.71
CA GLY A 43 -14.79 8.86 -4.63
C GLY A 43 -13.35 8.43 -4.86
N ASN A 44 -12.58 9.15 -5.67
CA ASN A 44 -11.17 8.86 -5.87
C ASN A 44 -10.30 9.79 -5.04
N VAL A 45 -9.17 9.26 -4.61
CA VAL A 45 -8.04 10.02 -4.09
C VAL A 45 -6.86 9.89 -5.03
N THR A 46 -6.13 10.98 -5.24
CA THR A 46 -4.91 11.00 -6.06
C THR A 46 -3.77 11.57 -5.23
N ASP A 47 -2.66 10.84 -5.14
CA ASP A 47 -1.41 11.36 -4.61
C ASP A 47 -0.40 11.55 -5.73
N ASN A 48 -0.19 12.80 -6.12
CA ASN A 48 0.75 13.16 -7.18
C ASN A 48 2.22 12.94 -6.79
N ARG A 49 2.53 12.91 -5.49
CA ARG A 49 3.90 12.67 -4.99
C ARG A 49 4.33 11.24 -5.26
N PHE A 50 3.39 10.31 -5.21
CA PHE A 50 3.63 8.87 -5.35
C PHE A 50 2.93 8.26 -6.56
N SER A 51 2.30 9.12 -7.41
CA SER A 51 1.75 8.79 -8.72
C SER A 51 0.73 7.65 -8.71
N TYR A 52 -0.22 7.67 -7.76
CA TYR A 52 -1.33 6.73 -7.77
C TYR A 52 -2.69 7.41 -7.64
N THR A 53 -3.72 6.73 -8.12
CA THR A 53 -5.14 7.09 -7.93
C THR A 53 -5.90 5.85 -7.49
N VAL A 54 -6.70 5.97 -6.43
CA VAL A 54 -7.46 4.86 -5.83
C VAL A 54 -8.89 5.30 -5.57
N ASN A 55 -9.87 4.44 -5.87
CA ASN A 55 -11.25 4.66 -5.46
C ASN A 55 -11.47 4.18 -4.02
N VAL A 56 -11.90 5.07 -3.14
CA VAL A 56 -12.03 4.82 -1.69
C VAL A 56 -13.47 4.66 -1.22
N LYS A 57 -14.46 4.68 -2.13
CA LYS A 57 -15.87 4.42 -1.77
C LYS A 57 -16.07 3.11 -1.00
N PRO A 58 -15.45 1.97 -1.41
CA PRO A 58 -15.62 0.73 -0.67
C PRO A 58 -15.14 0.82 0.78
N LEU A 59 -14.06 1.59 1.01
CA LEU A 59 -13.50 1.78 2.34
C LEU A 59 -14.45 2.57 3.26
N PHE A 60 -15.03 3.66 2.75
CA PHE A 60 -16.00 4.45 3.48
C PHE A 60 -17.31 3.70 3.71
N PHE A 61 -17.76 2.92 2.74
CA PHE A 61 -18.94 2.07 2.89
C PHE A 61 -18.74 0.99 3.96
N GLU A 62 -17.55 0.38 4.01
CA GLU A 62 -17.21 -0.62 5.05
C GLU A 62 -17.32 -0.03 6.47
N GLU A 63 -16.92 1.23 6.64
CA GLU A 63 -16.96 1.91 7.94
C GLU A 63 -18.36 2.39 8.37
N THR A 64 -19.15 2.86 7.43
CA THR A 64 -20.35 3.63 7.75
C THR A 64 -21.65 3.01 7.25
N GLN A 65 -21.56 2.02 6.33
CA GLN A 65 -22.68 1.45 5.59
C GLN A 65 -23.46 2.50 4.75
N ASP A 66 -22.84 3.65 4.47
CA ASP A 66 -23.37 4.72 3.64
C ASP A 66 -22.50 4.94 2.42
N SER A 67 -23.07 4.78 1.23
CA SER A 67 -22.36 4.90 -0.05
C SER A 67 -21.91 6.31 -0.39
N LEU A 68 -22.41 7.33 0.30
CA LEU A 68 -22.08 8.74 0.10
C LEU A 68 -21.24 9.34 1.24
N SER A 69 -20.87 8.54 2.23
CA SER A 69 -20.16 8.99 3.43
C SER A 69 -18.76 9.56 3.16
N TYR A 70 -18.19 9.30 1.97
CA TYR A 70 -16.91 9.86 1.53
C TYR A 70 -16.99 11.34 1.13
N THR A 71 -18.18 11.87 0.89
CA THR A 71 -18.37 13.24 0.39
C THR A 71 -17.79 14.28 1.35
N SER A 72 -16.95 15.18 0.83
CA SER A 72 -16.23 16.20 1.60
C SER A 72 -15.33 15.67 2.72
N LYS A 73 -14.88 14.44 2.59
CA LYS A 73 -13.93 13.80 3.52
C LYS A 73 -12.50 13.79 2.94
N GLU A 74 -11.57 13.47 3.80
CA GLU A 74 -10.16 13.26 3.47
C GLU A 74 -9.74 11.87 3.92
N LEU A 75 -8.91 11.22 3.11
CA LEU A 75 -8.22 10.00 3.49
C LEU A 75 -6.81 10.34 3.96
N ARG A 76 -6.38 9.75 5.06
CA ARG A 76 -5.00 9.79 5.52
C ARG A 76 -4.31 8.48 5.19
N MET A 77 -3.11 8.58 4.64
CA MET A 77 -2.37 7.42 4.17
C MET A 77 -0.87 7.60 4.41
N ILE A 78 -0.22 6.54 4.89
CA ILE A 78 1.23 6.51 5.08
C ILE A 78 1.78 5.14 4.67
N ARG A 79 3.02 5.08 4.19
CA ARG A 79 3.69 3.84 3.81
C ARG A 79 4.85 3.57 4.75
N ASP A 80 4.94 2.34 5.29
CA ASP A 80 6.08 1.92 6.09
C ASP A 80 7.28 1.47 5.23
N ALA A 81 8.40 1.17 5.88
CA ALA A 81 9.62 0.73 5.21
C ALA A 81 9.52 -0.66 4.58
N LYS A 82 8.52 -1.47 4.95
CA LYS A 82 8.25 -2.78 4.38
C LYS A 82 7.33 -2.72 3.15
N GLY A 83 6.82 -1.52 2.81
CA GLY A 83 5.95 -1.33 1.66
C GLY A 83 4.46 -1.45 1.95
N TYR A 84 4.04 -1.57 3.22
CA TYR A 84 2.64 -1.57 3.59
C TYR A 84 2.09 -0.16 3.72
N TYR A 85 0.84 0.01 3.31
CA TYR A 85 0.12 1.28 3.33
C TYR A 85 -0.94 1.24 4.43
N TYR A 86 -0.92 2.23 5.30
CA TYR A 86 -1.87 2.39 6.39
C TYR A 86 -2.83 3.51 5.99
N ALA A 87 -4.12 3.23 6.01
CA ALA A 87 -5.16 4.17 5.61
C ALA A 87 -6.22 4.32 6.69
N THR A 88 -6.63 5.55 6.97
CA THR A 88 -7.72 5.89 7.88
C THR A 88 -8.31 7.25 7.56
N ALA A 89 -9.40 7.61 8.21
CA ALA A 89 -10.04 8.92 8.08
C ALA A 89 -10.71 9.33 9.40
N ALA A 90 -11.06 10.60 9.52
CA ALA A 90 -11.91 11.06 10.64
C ALA A 90 -13.27 10.35 10.60
N GLY A 91 -13.70 9.85 11.73
CA GLY A 91 -14.92 9.05 11.90
C GLY A 91 -14.71 7.54 11.70
N PHE A 92 -13.59 7.10 11.19
CA PHE A 92 -13.30 5.67 11.07
C PHE A 92 -13.02 5.04 12.43
N LYS A 93 -13.49 3.82 12.62
CA LYS A 93 -13.18 2.98 13.79
C LYS A 93 -11.87 2.24 13.62
N ASN A 94 -11.50 2.01 12.35
CA ASN A 94 -10.41 1.13 11.97
C ASN A 94 -9.30 1.87 11.23
N VAL A 95 -8.09 1.27 11.30
CA VAL A 95 -7.02 1.49 10.34
C VAL A 95 -6.97 0.29 9.41
N TYR A 96 -6.85 0.54 8.13
CA TYR A 96 -6.73 -0.47 7.09
C TYR A 96 -5.30 -0.54 6.61
N ILE A 97 -4.74 -1.73 6.59
CA ILE A 97 -3.36 -1.99 6.17
C ILE A 97 -3.40 -2.72 4.84
N PHE A 98 -2.79 -2.13 3.83
CA PHE A 98 -2.77 -2.66 2.47
C PHE A 98 -1.36 -3.01 2.04
N GLN A 99 -1.27 -4.01 1.17
CA GLN A 99 -0.08 -4.30 0.38
C GLN A 99 -0.40 -4.07 -1.09
N VAL A 100 0.56 -3.57 -1.86
CA VAL A 100 0.39 -3.44 -3.31
C VAL A 100 0.85 -4.73 -3.97
N ASN A 101 -0.08 -5.41 -4.64
CA ASN A 101 0.16 -6.61 -5.42
C ASN A 101 -0.42 -6.39 -6.82
N ASP A 102 0.37 -6.64 -7.85
CA ASP A 102 -0.03 -6.49 -9.26
C ASP A 102 -0.67 -5.11 -9.58
N GLY A 103 -0.15 -4.05 -8.95
CA GLY A 103 -0.65 -2.69 -9.12
C GLY A 103 -1.95 -2.36 -8.37
N ALA A 104 -2.47 -3.27 -7.53
CA ALA A 104 -3.67 -3.08 -6.72
C ALA A 104 -3.35 -3.03 -5.23
N PHE A 105 -4.09 -2.20 -4.49
CA PHE A 105 -4.09 -2.18 -3.03
C PHE A 105 -4.92 -3.36 -2.51
N THR A 106 -4.26 -4.37 -1.98
CA THR A 106 -4.90 -5.55 -1.39
C THR A 106 -4.91 -5.41 0.12
N LEU A 107 -6.08 -5.57 0.75
CA LEU A 107 -6.22 -5.51 2.21
C LEU A 107 -5.43 -6.66 2.84
N SER A 108 -4.50 -6.32 3.72
CA SER A 108 -3.71 -7.25 4.51
C SER A 108 -4.28 -7.40 5.92
N GLU A 109 -4.65 -6.28 6.56
CA GLU A 109 -5.14 -6.28 7.93
C GLU A 109 -6.13 -5.13 8.15
N LYS A 110 -7.08 -5.31 9.08
CA LYS A 110 -8.02 -4.28 9.57
C LYS A 110 -7.95 -4.23 11.09
N VAL A 111 -7.53 -3.10 11.62
CA VAL A 111 -7.25 -2.92 13.06
C VAL A 111 -8.24 -1.94 13.66
N MET A 112 -9.10 -2.39 14.55
CA MET A 112 -10.01 -1.52 15.29
C MET A 112 -9.26 -0.79 16.41
N LEU A 113 -9.33 0.54 16.41
CA LEU A 113 -8.69 1.40 17.41
C LEU A 113 -9.67 2.16 18.28
N ASP A 114 -10.82 2.55 17.74
CA ASP A 114 -11.81 3.35 18.47
C ASP A 114 -13.23 2.97 18.04
N GLU A 115 -14.00 2.35 18.92
CA GLU A 115 -15.38 1.92 18.64
C GLU A 115 -16.34 3.08 18.31
N LYS A 116 -16.03 4.29 18.80
CA LYS A 116 -16.83 5.49 18.55
C LYS A 116 -16.42 6.24 17.29
N GLY A 117 -15.31 5.82 16.67
CA GLY A 117 -14.70 6.51 15.54
C GLY A 117 -13.67 7.57 15.97
N MET A 118 -12.55 7.57 15.30
CA MET A 118 -11.45 8.49 15.55
C MET A 118 -11.81 9.91 15.13
N ASN A 119 -11.57 10.88 16.00
CA ASN A 119 -11.96 12.27 15.72
C ASN A 119 -10.99 12.97 14.76
N ALA A 120 -9.70 12.92 15.03
CA ALA A 120 -8.67 13.58 14.24
C ALA A 120 -7.40 12.71 14.19
N PRO A 121 -7.44 11.54 13.54
CA PRO A 121 -6.29 10.65 13.48
C PRO A 121 -5.16 11.28 12.67
N VAL A 122 -3.92 11.14 13.16
CA VAL A 122 -2.70 11.57 12.48
C VAL A 122 -1.71 10.42 12.53
N MET A 123 -1.01 10.17 11.43
CA MET A 123 0.00 9.11 11.35
C MET A 123 1.40 9.65 11.14
N ASN A 124 2.36 9.09 11.87
CA ASN A 124 3.77 9.43 11.78
C ASN A 124 4.63 8.17 11.61
N GLN A 125 5.78 8.34 10.98
CA GLN A 125 6.81 7.30 10.99
C GLN A 125 7.44 7.19 12.36
N ARG A 126 7.47 5.97 12.90
CA ARG A 126 8.19 5.62 14.13
C ARG A 126 8.86 4.25 13.98
N PRO A 127 9.89 4.17 13.13
CA PRO A 127 10.49 2.88 12.78
C PRO A 127 10.81 2.01 14.00
N PRO A 128 10.49 0.71 13.96
CA PRO A 128 9.93 -0.05 12.85
C PRO A 128 8.39 0.01 12.72
N TYR A 129 7.74 0.95 13.38
CA TYR A 129 6.28 1.10 13.45
C TYR A 129 5.79 2.35 12.72
N VAL A 130 4.50 2.38 12.46
CA VAL A 130 3.71 3.59 12.22
C VAL A 130 3.01 3.95 13.53
N GLU A 131 3.20 5.18 14.00
CA GLU A 131 2.48 5.73 15.15
C GLU A 131 1.20 6.42 14.68
N LEU A 132 0.05 6.01 15.19
CA LEU A 132 -1.20 6.72 15.02
C LEU A 132 -1.56 7.44 16.30
N ILE A 133 -1.90 8.72 16.17
CA ILE A 133 -2.32 9.60 17.28
C ILE A 133 -3.77 9.99 17.03
N ASN A 134 -4.64 9.74 18.03
CA ASN A 134 -6.03 10.18 18.04
C ASN A 134 -6.31 10.89 19.38
N GLY A 135 -6.24 12.22 19.38
CA GLY A 135 -6.29 13.01 20.59
C GLY A 135 -5.15 12.69 21.56
N ALA A 136 -5.46 12.25 22.76
CA ALA A 136 -4.46 11.84 23.75
C ALA A 136 -3.94 10.40 23.57
N ASN A 137 -4.62 9.60 22.76
CA ASN A 137 -4.28 8.18 22.55
C ASN A 137 -3.23 8.03 21.47
N LYS A 138 -2.26 7.14 21.71
CA LYS A 138 -1.20 6.78 20.77
C LYS A 138 -1.18 5.27 20.57
N TYR A 139 -1.08 4.87 19.32
CA TYR A 139 -1.06 3.47 18.91
C TYR A 139 0.16 3.22 18.03
N LEU A 140 0.85 2.11 18.25
CA LEU A 140 1.94 1.65 17.40
C LEU A 140 1.44 0.49 16.55
N LEU A 141 1.57 0.66 15.24
CA LEU A 141 1.09 -0.28 14.23
C LEU A 141 2.24 -0.83 13.40
N ASN A 142 2.13 -2.08 13.00
CA ASN A 142 2.96 -2.69 11.98
C ASN A 142 2.06 -3.48 11.01
N ASN A 143 2.66 -4.18 10.06
CA ASN A 143 1.92 -4.97 9.07
C ASN A 143 1.10 -6.14 9.66
N GLU A 144 1.32 -6.49 10.94
CA GLU A 144 0.60 -7.53 11.67
C GLU A 144 -0.51 -6.95 12.56
N GLY A 145 -0.66 -5.61 12.57
CA GLY A 145 -1.68 -4.90 13.34
C GLY A 145 -1.12 -4.06 14.48
N LEU A 146 -1.88 -4.00 15.59
CA LEU A 146 -1.53 -3.21 16.77
C LEU A 146 -0.43 -3.93 17.58
N LYS A 147 0.63 -3.18 17.88
CA LYS A 147 1.66 -3.66 18.81
C LYS A 147 1.08 -3.73 20.22
N LYS A 148 1.14 -4.90 20.81
CA LYS A 148 0.82 -5.15 22.21
C LYS A 148 2.00 -4.82 23.13
#